data_b81843216010996822dee897aca39d83
#
_entry.id   b81843216010996822dee897aca39d83
#
_cell.length_a   1.000
_cell.length_b   1.000
_cell.length_c   1.000
_cell.angle_alpha   90.00
_cell.angle_beta   90.00
_cell.angle_gamma   90.00
#
_symmetry.space_group_name_H-M   'P 1'
#
loop_
_entity.id
_entity.type
_entity.pdbx_description
1 polymer ?
#
loop_
_entity_poly.entity_id
_entity_poly.type
_entity_poly.pdbx_seq_one_letter_code
_entity_poly.pdbx_strand_id
1 'polypeptide(L)'
;ASGRDDLVLAVAVLVALGVNRFILAALSAGLPHVVQDRYLVTGNALAPTAGTVASVVGGLAGVAIRSAAGGGDLGSVVVLGCAIAAYVVASLVATRLRPTELGPDDDTEAESVRGVVRGMVEGLRHLRERRPGPTAIGLVMVHRVIFGIAVALAVLQVRGALHPDDPEAAIGALTL
;
A
#
# COMPACT_ATOMS: atom_id res chain seq x y z
N ALA A 1 6.54 -12.96 27.17
CA ALA A 1 5.25 -12.80 26.48
C ALA A 1 5.34 -11.73 25.38
N SER A 2 5.95 -10.56 25.62
CA SER A 2 6.01 -9.43 24.67
C SER A 2 6.58 -9.79 23.28
N GLY A 3 7.69 -10.50 23.20
CA GLY A 3 8.36 -10.77 21.92
C GLY A 3 7.55 -11.64 20.96
N ARG A 4 6.60 -12.42 21.45
CA ARG A 4 5.71 -13.24 20.60
C ARG A 4 4.58 -12.38 20.03
N ASP A 5 4.07 -11.46 20.81
CA ASP A 5 3.01 -10.53 20.41
C ASP A 5 3.57 -9.52 19.40
N ASP A 6 4.80 -9.05 19.59
CA ASP A 6 5.51 -8.18 18.66
C ASP A 6 5.76 -8.85 17.31
N LEU A 7 6.10 -10.16 17.31
CA LEU A 7 6.28 -10.93 16.09
C LEU A 7 4.96 -11.10 15.32
N VAL A 8 3.88 -11.42 16.02
CA VAL A 8 2.54 -11.56 15.41
C VAL A 8 2.10 -10.24 14.78
N LEU A 9 2.30 -9.12 15.49
CA LEU A 9 2.00 -7.79 14.98
C LEU A 9 2.84 -7.47 13.73
N ALA A 10 4.14 -7.73 13.75
CA ALA A 10 5.02 -7.50 12.63
C ALA A 10 4.59 -8.30 11.39
N VAL A 11 4.26 -9.59 11.56
CA VAL A 11 3.77 -10.44 10.48
C VAL A 11 2.44 -9.94 9.95
N ALA A 12 1.50 -9.56 10.81
CA ALA A 12 0.20 -9.02 10.40
C ALA A 12 0.36 -7.72 9.57
N VAL A 13 1.24 -6.82 10.00
CA VAL A 13 1.55 -5.59 9.26
C VAL A 13 2.18 -5.90 7.91
N LEU A 14 3.14 -6.82 7.84
CA LEU A 14 3.76 -7.22 6.58
C LEU A 14 2.76 -7.83 5.61
N VAL A 15 1.85 -8.68 6.09
CA VAL A 15 0.78 -9.26 5.27
C VAL A 15 -0.16 -8.16 4.77
N ALA A 16 -0.59 -7.26 5.64
CA ALA A 16 -1.46 -6.14 5.26
C ALA A 16 -0.81 -5.24 4.20
N LEU A 17 0.46 -4.90 4.36
CA LEU A 17 1.22 -4.13 3.38
C LEU A 17 1.39 -4.90 2.06
N GLY A 18 1.63 -6.20 2.11
CA GLY A 18 1.73 -7.07 0.94
C GLY A 18 0.42 -7.11 0.14
N VAL A 19 -0.71 -7.32 0.83
CA VAL A 19 -2.05 -7.29 0.21
C VAL A 19 -2.34 -5.92 -0.40
N ASN A 20 -2.02 -4.83 0.30
CA ASN A 20 -2.19 -3.48 -0.24
C ASN A 20 -1.38 -3.27 -1.54
N ARG A 21 -0.14 -3.74 -1.58
CA ARG A 21 0.70 -3.66 -2.78
C ARG A 21 0.16 -4.51 -3.92
N PHE A 22 -0.36 -5.69 -3.62
CA PHE A 22 -1.01 -6.57 -4.59
C PHE A 22 -2.25 -5.90 -5.20
N ILE A 23 -3.12 -5.29 -4.39
CA ILE A 23 -4.30 -4.56 -4.86
C ILE A 23 -3.91 -3.41 -5.79
N LEU A 24 -2.89 -2.62 -5.43
CA LEU A 24 -2.40 -1.52 -6.28
C LEU A 24 -1.84 -2.02 -7.61
N ALA A 25 -1.12 -3.14 -7.61
CA ALA A 25 -0.61 -3.76 -8.82
C ALA A 25 -1.75 -4.29 -9.71
N ALA A 26 -2.73 -4.98 -9.13
CA ALA A 26 -3.91 -5.48 -9.82
C ALA A 26 -4.73 -4.34 -10.44
N LEU A 27 -4.93 -3.24 -9.70
CA LEU A 27 -5.62 -2.05 -10.20
C LEU A 27 -4.90 -1.43 -11.40
N SER A 28 -3.57 -1.34 -11.33
CA SER A 28 -2.76 -0.84 -12.45
C SER A 28 -2.84 -1.75 -13.68
N ALA A 29 -2.91 -3.07 -13.47
CA ALA A 29 -3.06 -4.03 -14.56
C ALA A 29 -4.47 -4.00 -15.19
N GLY A 30 -5.51 -3.75 -14.40
CA GLY A 30 -6.89 -3.63 -14.86
C GLY A 30 -7.22 -2.29 -15.54
N LEU A 31 -6.37 -1.27 -15.36
CA LEU A 31 -6.62 0.08 -15.87
C LEU A 31 -6.87 0.15 -17.40
N PRO A 32 -6.14 -0.58 -18.26
CA PRO A 32 -6.37 -0.57 -19.70
C PRO A 32 -7.77 -1.07 -20.13
N HIS A 33 -8.44 -1.87 -19.30
CA HIS A 33 -9.78 -2.39 -19.61
C HIS A 33 -10.90 -1.38 -19.30
N VAL A 34 -10.64 -0.41 -18.40
CA VAL A 34 -11.63 0.57 -17.93
C VAL A 34 -11.38 1.97 -18.46
N VAL A 35 -10.16 2.27 -18.92
CA VAL A 35 -9.74 3.62 -19.32
C VAL A 35 -9.28 3.59 -20.77
N GLN A 36 -9.76 4.55 -21.58
CA GLN A 36 -9.30 4.70 -22.97
C GLN A 36 -7.80 4.97 -23.02
N ASP A 37 -7.10 4.46 -24.03
CA ASP A 37 -5.65 4.53 -24.22
C ASP A 37 -5.06 5.93 -24.01
N ARG A 38 -5.75 6.96 -24.49
CA ARG A 38 -5.34 8.37 -24.34
C ARG A 38 -5.26 8.86 -22.88
N TYR A 39 -5.95 8.19 -21.95
CA TYR A 39 -6.01 8.56 -20.55
C TYR A 39 -5.25 7.61 -19.63
N LEU A 40 -4.59 6.57 -20.16
CA LEU A 40 -3.86 5.59 -19.38
C LEU A 40 -2.76 6.21 -18.50
N VAL A 41 -2.02 7.17 -19.07
CA VAL A 41 -0.96 7.89 -18.33
C VAL A 41 -1.56 8.68 -17.17
N THR A 42 -2.67 9.38 -17.41
CA THR A 42 -3.38 10.15 -16.39
C THR A 42 -3.97 9.23 -15.32
N GLY A 43 -4.59 8.11 -15.72
CA GLY A 43 -5.15 7.14 -14.80
C GLY A 43 -4.09 6.50 -13.90
N ASN A 44 -2.94 6.13 -14.46
CA ASN A 44 -1.81 5.60 -13.68
C ASN A 44 -1.22 6.61 -12.70
N ALA A 45 -1.24 7.90 -13.01
CA ALA A 45 -0.80 8.94 -12.10
C ALA A 45 -1.86 9.27 -11.03
N LEU A 46 -3.14 9.24 -11.40
CA LEU A 46 -4.25 9.61 -10.52
C LEU A 46 -4.44 8.61 -9.37
N ALA A 47 -4.33 7.31 -9.63
CA ALA A 47 -4.56 6.28 -8.63
C ALA A 47 -3.61 6.37 -7.41
N PRO A 48 -2.27 6.47 -7.58
CA PRO A 48 -1.36 6.68 -6.45
C PRO A 48 -1.57 8.02 -5.75
N THR A 49 -1.87 9.08 -6.52
CA THR A 49 -2.09 10.43 -5.98
C THR A 49 -3.34 10.44 -5.09
N ALA A 50 -4.46 9.90 -5.59
CA ALA A 50 -5.68 9.77 -4.82
C ALA A 50 -5.48 8.92 -3.56
N GLY A 51 -4.70 7.84 -3.66
CA GLY A 51 -4.32 7.00 -2.52
C GLY A 51 -3.53 7.78 -1.46
N THR A 52 -2.60 8.62 -1.88
CA THR A 52 -1.83 9.47 -0.96
C THR A 52 -2.73 10.48 -0.25
N VAL A 53 -3.58 11.18 -0.99
CA VAL A 53 -4.55 12.14 -0.40
C VAL A 53 -5.48 11.42 0.58
N ALA A 54 -6.02 10.27 0.20
CA ALA A 54 -6.87 9.47 1.08
C ALA A 54 -6.14 9.02 2.36
N SER A 55 -4.85 8.67 2.26
CA SER A 55 -4.03 8.28 3.42
C SER A 55 -3.83 9.44 4.39
N VAL A 56 -3.56 10.66 3.88
CA VAL A 56 -3.43 11.85 4.73
C VAL A 56 -4.75 12.16 5.42
N VAL A 57 -5.85 12.18 4.67
CA VAL A 57 -7.19 12.43 5.23
C VAL A 57 -7.56 11.36 6.27
N GLY A 58 -7.29 10.09 5.96
CA GLY A 58 -7.55 8.98 6.87
C GLY A 58 -6.70 9.05 8.14
N GLY A 59 -5.44 9.43 8.03
CA GLY A 59 -4.55 9.64 9.17
C GLY A 59 -5.04 10.74 10.10
N LEU A 60 -5.37 11.91 9.54
CA LEU A 60 -5.92 13.03 10.31
C LEU A 60 -7.27 12.68 10.97
N ALA A 61 -8.15 11.99 10.24
CA ALA A 61 -9.40 11.50 10.80
C ALA A 61 -9.19 10.50 11.94
N GLY A 62 -8.21 9.59 11.80
CA GLY A 62 -7.83 8.64 12.84
C GLY A 62 -7.37 9.33 14.13
N VAL A 63 -6.51 10.34 14.02
CA VAL A 63 -6.06 11.16 15.16
C VAL A 63 -7.26 11.88 15.81
N ALA A 64 -8.12 12.49 15.02
CA ALA A 64 -9.30 13.20 15.51
C ALA A 64 -10.29 12.25 16.23
N ILE A 65 -10.57 11.09 15.66
CA ILE A 65 -11.44 10.06 16.27
C ILE A 65 -10.83 9.57 17.59
N ARG A 66 -9.53 9.30 17.61
CA ARG A 66 -8.83 8.84 18.81
C ARG A 66 -8.91 9.86 19.93
N SER A 67 -8.66 11.14 19.64
CA SER A 67 -8.74 12.21 20.63
C SER A 67 -10.17 12.40 21.15
N ALA A 68 -11.18 12.37 20.26
CA ALA A 68 -12.58 12.47 20.63
C ALA A 68 -13.07 11.29 21.48
N ALA A 69 -12.51 10.09 21.30
CA ALA A 69 -12.80 8.90 22.10
C ALA A 69 -12.06 8.86 23.45
N GLY A 70 -11.39 9.94 23.85
CA GLY A 70 -10.69 10.04 25.14
C GLY A 70 -9.25 9.53 25.13
N GLY A 71 -8.68 9.22 23.97
CA GLY A 71 -7.30 8.72 23.84
C GLY A 71 -7.11 7.29 24.36
N GLY A 72 -5.85 6.94 24.67
CA GLY A 72 -5.51 5.65 25.26
C GLY A 72 -5.93 4.43 24.43
N ASP A 73 -6.15 3.31 25.10
CA ASP A 73 -6.52 2.04 24.46
C ASP A 73 -7.92 2.07 23.85
N LEU A 74 -8.88 2.73 24.49
CA LEU A 74 -10.25 2.86 24.00
C LEU A 74 -10.26 3.64 22.67
N GLY A 75 -9.54 4.75 22.60
CA GLY A 75 -9.41 5.52 21.37
C GLY A 75 -8.80 4.70 20.22
N SER A 76 -7.79 3.88 20.52
CA SER A 76 -7.16 3.00 19.55
C SER A 76 -8.12 1.91 19.04
N VAL A 77 -8.93 1.31 19.91
CA VAL A 77 -9.96 0.33 19.55
C VAL A 77 -11.03 0.95 18.66
N VAL A 78 -11.47 2.17 18.96
CA VAL A 78 -12.47 2.88 18.14
C VAL A 78 -11.92 3.16 16.73
N VAL A 79 -10.70 3.66 16.61
CA VAL A 79 -10.05 3.91 15.31
C VAL A 79 -9.93 2.61 14.51
N LEU A 80 -9.50 1.52 15.16
CA LEU A 80 -9.40 0.21 14.49
C LEU A 80 -10.78 -0.28 14.02
N GLY A 81 -11.82 -0.11 14.83
CA GLY A 81 -13.19 -0.42 14.46
C GLY A 81 -13.68 0.37 13.25
N CYS A 82 -13.39 1.68 13.20
CA CYS A 82 -13.69 2.51 12.04
C CYS A 82 -12.93 2.05 10.79
N ALA A 83 -11.66 1.69 10.92
CA ALA A 83 -10.86 1.17 9.81
C ALA A 83 -11.44 -0.16 9.28
N ILE A 84 -11.80 -1.08 10.16
CA ILE A 84 -12.45 -2.34 9.78
C ILE A 84 -13.76 -2.07 9.04
N ALA A 85 -14.60 -1.17 9.56
CA ALA A 85 -15.86 -0.80 8.91
C ALA A 85 -15.62 -0.22 7.50
N ALA A 86 -14.62 0.65 7.35
CA ALA A 86 -14.25 1.21 6.04
C ALA A 86 -13.80 0.13 5.05
N TYR A 87 -13.00 -0.84 5.50
CA TYR A 87 -12.59 -1.98 4.66
C TYR A 87 -13.77 -2.88 4.27
N VAL A 88 -14.71 -3.14 5.19
CA VAL A 88 -15.93 -3.89 4.89
C VAL A 88 -16.77 -3.16 3.83
N VAL A 89 -16.96 -1.85 3.97
CA VAL A 89 -17.69 -1.04 2.99
C VAL A 89 -16.98 -1.10 1.62
N ALA A 90 -15.66 -0.91 1.59
CA ALA A 90 -14.89 -1.00 0.36
C ALA A 90 -15.02 -2.38 -0.29
N SER A 91 -14.97 -3.46 0.49
CA SER A 91 -15.17 -4.83 0.01
C SER A 91 -16.58 -5.03 -0.58
N LEU A 92 -17.61 -4.52 0.09
CA LEU A 92 -18.99 -4.60 -0.41
C LEU A 92 -19.18 -3.80 -1.70
N VAL A 93 -18.52 -2.65 -1.83
CA VAL A 93 -18.53 -1.89 -3.09
C VAL A 93 -17.81 -2.65 -4.20
N ALA A 94 -16.67 -3.27 -3.88
CA ALA A 94 -15.91 -4.09 -4.84
C ALA A 94 -16.72 -5.29 -5.37
N THR A 95 -17.62 -5.87 -4.59
CA THR A 95 -18.50 -6.98 -5.08
C THR A 95 -19.50 -6.54 -6.14
N ARG A 96 -19.69 -5.24 -6.34
CA ARG A 96 -20.55 -4.71 -7.41
C ARG A 96 -19.86 -4.63 -8.76
N LEU A 97 -18.54 -4.75 -8.79
CA LEU A 97 -17.78 -4.85 -10.03
C LEU A 97 -18.07 -6.21 -10.68
N ARG A 98 -18.31 -6.20 -11.98
CA ARG A 98 -18.46 -7.46 -12.73
C ARG A 98 -17.11 -8.14 -12.86
N PRO A 99 -17.06 -9.48 -12.82
CA PRO A 99 -15.80 -10.23 -12.90
C PRO A 99 -14.95 -9.92 -14.14
N THR A 100 -15.59 -9.51 -15.25
CA THR A 100 -14.96 -9.21 -16.53
C THR A 100 -14.63 -7.71 -16.73
N GLU A 101 -15.06 -6.81 -15.83
CA GLU A 101 -14.81 -5.36 -16.00
C GLU A 101 -13.34 -4.97 -15.86
N LEU A 102 -12.57 -5.74 -15.10
CA LEU A 102 -11.14 -5.48 -14.84
C LEU A 102 -10.21 -6.44 -15.60
N GLY A 103 -10.76 -7.22 -16.55
CA GLY A 103 -10.06 -8.23 -17.35
C GLY A 103 -10.03 -9.62 -16.71
N PRO A 104 -9.51 -10.66 -17.36
CA PRO A 104 -9.14 -10.69 -18.78
C PRO A 104 -10.38 -10.71 -19.68
N ASP A 105 -10.21 -10.32 -20.97
CA ASP A 105 -11.26 -10.45 -21.97
C ASP A 105 -11.69 -11.92 -22.10
N ASP A 106 -12.97 -12.17 -22.40
CA ASP A 106 -13.60 -13.51 -22.43
C ASP A 106 -12.88 -14.52 -23.36
N ASP A 107 -12.07 -14.04 -24.30
CA ASP A 107 -11.26 -14.84 -25.22
C ASP A 107 -9.86 -15.21 -24.66
N THR A 108 -9.51 -14.72 -23.47
CA THR A 108 -8.20 -15.03 -22.86
C THR A 108 -8.35 -16.26 -21.98
N GLU A 109 -7.82 -17.41 -22.42
CA GLU A 109 -7.71 -18.60 -21.57
C GLU A 109 -7.09 -18.23 -20.23
N ALA A 110 -7.71 -18.66 -19.12
CA ALA A 110 -7.20 -18.42 -17.77
C ALA A 110 -5.75 -18.92 -17.68
N GLU A 111 -4.82 -17.98 -17.69
CA GLU A 111 -3.39 -18.29 -17.68
C GLU A 111 -3.05 -19.04 -16.38
N SER A 112 -2.52 -20.25 -16.53
CA SER A 112 -2.13 -21.03 -15.35
C SER A 112 -1.05 -20.27 -14.57
N VAL A 113 -0.98 -20.46 -13.24
CA VAL A 113 0.07 -19.87 -12.38
C VAL A 113 1.48 -20.14 -12.98
N ARG A 114 1.66 -21.29 -13.64
CA ARG A 114 2.89 -21.65 -14.34
C ARG A 114 3.14 -20.79 -15.57
N GLY A 115 2.09 -20.39 -16.29
CA GLY A 115 2.16 -19.43 -17.42
C GLY A 115 2.59 -18.06 -16.95
N VAL A 116 1.98 -17.56 -15.87
CA VAL A 116 2.34 -16.27 -15.24
C VAL A 116 3.81 -16.25 -14.81
N VAL A 117 4.28 -17.31 -14.12
CA VAL A 117 5.70 -17.41 -13.71
C VAL A 117 6.63 -17.45 -14.93
N ARG A 118 6.25 -18.19 -15.97
CA ARG A 118 7.04 -18.23 -17.21
C ARG A 118 7.08 -16.85 -17.87
N GLY A 119 5.95 -16.16 -18.01
CA GLY A 119 5.88 -14.79 -18.54
C GLY A 119 6.73 -13.80 -17.73
N MET A 120 6.75 -13.92 -16.40
CA MET A 120 7.64 -13.11 -15.55
C MET A 120 9.11 -13.37 -15.83
N VAL A 121 9.51 -14.63 -15.99
CA VAL A 121 10.91 -15.01 -16.31
C VAL A 121 11.29 -14.52 -17.71
N GLU A 122 10.43 -14.68 -18.68
CA GLU A 122 10.65 -14.20 -20.06
C GLU A 122 10.73 -12.67 -20.11
N GLY A 123 9.82 -11.97 -19.38
CA GLY A 123 9.85 -10.52 -19.22
C GLY A 123 11.15 -10.02 -18.58
N LEU A 124 11.61 -10.70 -17.52
CA LEU A 124 12.88 -10.37 -16.87
C LEU A 124 14.09 -10.61 -17.79
N ARG A 125 14.05 -11.69 -18.58
CA ARG A 125 15.09 -11.97 -19.59
C ARG A 125 15.12 -10.89 -20.66
N HIS A 126 13.96 -10.54 -21.23
CA HIS A 126 13.85 -9.49 -22.23
C HIS A 126 14.33 -8.11 -21.68
N LEU A 127 14.00 -7.83 -20.41
CA LEU A 127 14.44 -6.62 -19.75
C LEU A 127 15.97 -6.56 -19.61
N ARG A 128 16.62 -7.69 -19.32
CA ARG A 128 18.09 -7.77 -19.23
C ARG A 128 18.80 -7.55 -20.56
N GLU A 129 18.17 -7.87 -21.67
CA GLU A 129 18.72 -7.67 -23.01
C GLU A 129 18.72 -6.19 -23.43
N ARG A 130 17.86 -5.38 -22.81
CA ARG A 130 17.76 -3.95 -23.06
C ARG A 130 18.40 -3.14 -21.93
N ARG A 131 19.60 -2.61 -22.16
CA ARG A 131 20.40 -1.86 -21.16
C ARG A 131 19.63 -0.81 -20.34
N PRO A 132 18.68 0.01 -20.86
CA PRO A 132 17.99 1.00 -20.05
C PRO A 132 17.04 0.39 -19.00
N GLY A 133 16.49 -0.80 -19.23
CA GLY A 133 15.55 -1.45 -18.32
C GLY A 133 16.12 -1.81 -16.95
N PRO A 134 17.19 -2.62 -16.88
CA PRO A 134 17.83 -2.98 -15.63
C PRO A 134 18.37 -1.77 -14.86
N THR A 135 18.91 -0.77 -15.58
CA THR A 135 19.43 0.45 -14.95
C THR A 135 18.31 1.26 -14.29
N ALA A 136 17.16 1.42 -14.95
CA ALA A 136 16.01 2.11 -14.37
C ALA A 136 15.47 1.38 -13.15
N ILE A 137 15.33 0.06 -13.21
CA ILE A 137 14.88 -0.75 -12.06
C ILE A 137 15.90 -0.66 -10.92
N GLY A 138 17.19 -0.79 -11.22
CA GLY A 138 18.25 -0.67 -10.22
C GLY A 138 18.22 0.69 -9.52
N LEU A 139 18.01 1.78 -10.26
CA LEU A 139 17.89 3.11 -9.69
C LEU A 139 16.67 3.23 -8.75
N VAL A 140 15.52 2.68 -9.16
CA VAL A 140 14.31 2.66 -8.32
C VAL A 140 14.55 1.82 -7.05
N MET A 141 15.22 0.68 -7.16
CA MET A 141 15.54 -0.14 -5.99
C MET A 141 16.44 0.60 -5.00
N VAL A 142 17.52 1.21 -5.47
CA VAL A 142 18.43 2.02 -4.64
C VAL A 142 17.68 3.18 -3.97
N HIS A 143 16.86 3.89 -4.74
CA HIS A 143 16.01 4.96 -4.18
C HIS A 143 15.09 4.43 -3.07
N ARG A 144 14.44 3.28 -3.27
CA ARG A 144 13.55 2.68 -2.26
C ARG A 144 14.28 2.27 -0.98
N VAL A 145 15.48 1.74 -1.11
CA VAL A 145 16.33 1.39 0.05
C VAL A 145 16.72 2.65 0.83
N ILE A 146 17.21 3.68 0.13
CA ILE A 146 17.58 4.95 0.76
C ILE A 146 16.36 5.59 1.45
N PHE A 147 15.22 5.62 0.77
CA PHE A 147 13.98 6.14 1.36
C PHE A 147 13.56 5.35 2.61
N GLY A 148 13.61 4.01 2.56
CA GLY A 148 13.30 3.18 3.72
C GLY A 148 14.22 3.44 4.91
N ILE A 149 15.52 3.58 4.68
CA ILE A 149 16.50 3.93 5.73
C ILE A 149 16.21 5.33 6.29
N ALA A 150 15.93 6.31 5.42
CA ALA A 150 15.64 7.68 5.84
C ALA A 150 14.38 7.74 6.71
N VAL A 151 13.32 7.05 6.34
CA VAL A 151 12.08 6.94 7.13
C VAL A 151 12.35 6.27 8.48
N ALA A 152 13.08 5.15 8.49
CA ALA A 152 13.42 4.46 9.73
C ALA A 152 14.24 5.36 10.68
N LEU A 153 15.23 6.08 10.16
CA LEU A 153 16.01 7.03 10.93
C LEU A 153 15.16 8.19 11.45
N ALA A 154 14.26 8.73 10.62
CA ALA A 154 13.34 9.80 11.05
C ALA A 154 12.45 9.35 12.21
N VAL A 155 11.87 8.14 12.11
CA VAL A 155 11.05 7.55 13.18
C VAL A 155 11.86 7.40 14.47
N LEU A 156 13.07 6.84 14.39
CA LEU A 156 13.95 6.67 15.54
C LEU A 156 14.38 8.00 16.17
N GLN A 157 14.68 8.99 15.32
CA GLN A 157 15.08 10.32 15.79
C GLN A 157 13.94 11.04 16.51
N VAL A 158 12.73 11.03 15.94
CA VAL A 158 11.56 11.65 16.55
C VAL A 158 11.23 10.96 17.88
N ARG A 159 11.26 9.62 17.91
CA ARG A 159 10.95 8.85 19.11
C ARG A 159 12.01 8.99 20.20
N GLY A 160 13.29 9.04 19.85
CA GLY A 160 14.39 9.05 20.82
C GLY A 160 14.85 10.43 21.28
N ALA A 161 14.83 11.42 20.39
CA ALA A 161 15.43 12.73 20.64
C ALA A 161 14.40 13.84 20.91
N LEU A 162 13.25 13.80 20.25
CA LEU A 162 12.24 14.87 20.35
C LEU A 162 11.15 14.56 21.39
N HIS A 163 10.79 13.27 21.56
CA HIS A 163 9.72 12.85 22.46
C HIS A 163 10.11 11.57 23.21
N PRO A 164 11.12 11.63 24.10
CA PRO A 164 11.60 10.44 24.80
C PRO A 164 10.54 9.87 25.76
N ASP A 165 9.67 10.73 26.31
CA ASP A 165 8.68 10.36 27.33
C ASP A 165 7.24 10.23 26.79
N ASP A 166 6.99 10.61 25.53
CA ASP A 166 5.67 10.57 24.92
C ASP A 166 5.72 9.99 23.49
N PRO A 167 5.53 8.67 23.37
CA PRO A 167 5.52 8.01 22.05
C PRO A 167 4.33 8.45 21.17
N GLU A 168 3.25 9.00 21.74
CA GLU A 168 2.10 9.46 20.95
C GLU A 168 2.39 10.79 20.25
N ALA A 169 3.07 11.71 20.93
CA ALA A 169 3.53 12.95 20.32
C ALA A 169 4.55 12.69 19.19
N ALA A 170 5.40 11.66 19.35
CA ALA A 170 6.34 11.24 18.32
C ALA A 170 5.64 10.76 17.03
N ILE A 171 4.56 10.00 17.16
CA ILE A 171 3.77 9.52 16.01
C ILE A 171 3.03 10.71 15.36
N GLY A 172 2.48 11.64 16.15
CA GLY A 172 1.84 12.84 15.65
C GLY A 172 2.78 13.72 14.83
N ALA A 173 4.03 13.88 15.25
CA ALA A 173 5.05 14.65 14.53
C ALA A 173 5.48 14.04 13.19
N LEU A 174 5.27 12.73 12.99
CA LEU A 174 5.57 12.03 11.73
C LEU A 174 4.44 12.11 10.70
N THR A 175 3.26 12.54 11.11
CA THR A 175 2.07 12.64 10.24
C THR A 175 1.91 14.04 9.64
N LEU A 176 2.71 15.01 10.05
CA LEU A 176 2.82 16.37 9.50
C LEU A 176 3.93 16.45 8.45
#